data_7f881075ce19c12514b22e9b27a4150b
#
_entry.id   7f881075ce19c12514b22e9b27a4150b
#
_cell.length_a   1.000
_cell.length_b   1.000
_cell.length_c   1.000
_cell.angle_alpha   90.00
_cell.angle_beta   90.00
_cell.angle_gamma   90.00
#
_symmetry.space_group_name_H-M   'P 1'
#
loop_
_entity.id
_entity.type
_entity.pdbx_description
1 polymer ?
#
loop_
_entity_poly.entity_id
_entity_poly.type
_entity_poly.pdbx_seq_one_letter_code
_entity_poly.pdbx_strand_id
1 'polypeptide(L)'
;MAITYKWDIPQMNAHIQLEGEDNVIYTVHWMYTGFEELAGKTYSSTQLGTQSYTYVAGTPFVPYENTEAFEAIVIGWLEGSLDVDAMKANIAATIAVEIAPVDEDLYFTWMNPAPPVTPVDED
;
A
#
# COMPACT_ATOMS: atom_id res chain seq x y z
N MET A 1 5.19 -14.59 14.79
CA MET A 1 5.90 -13.81 13.78
C MET A 1 5.27 -12.43 13.70
N ALA A 2 6.07 -11.44 13.44
CA ALA A 2 5.58 -10.08 13.34
C ALA A 2 5.47 -9.67 11.87
N ILE A 3 4.43 -8.93 11.55
CA ILE A 3 4.27 -8.37 10.22
C ILE A 3 5.04 -7.07 10.15
N THR A 4 5.80 -6.90 9.09
CA THR A 4 6.50 -5.65 8.81
C THR A 4 5.70 -4.86 7.80
N TYR A 5 5.54 -3.57 8.04
CA TYR A 5 4.76 -2.69 7.17
C TYR A 5 5.66 -1.67 6.50
N LYS A 6 5.36 -1.37 5.25
CA LYS A 6 6.18 -0.44 4.49
C LYS A 6 5.29 0.43 3.61
N TRP A 7 5.56 1.73 3.61
CA TRP A 7 4.96 2.67 2.67
C TRP A 7 5.76 2.71 1.38
N ASP A 8 5.05 2.91 0.27
CA ASP A 8 5.65 3.24 -1.01
C ASP A 8 4.83 4.34 -1.66
N ILE A 9 5.50 5.32 -2.23
CA ILE A 9 4.83 6.45 -2.87
C ILE A 9 5.29 6.47 -4.33
N PRO A 10 4.56 5.76 -5.21
CA PRO A 10 4.98 5.66 -6.60
C PRO A 10 4.86 6.97 -7.37
N GLN A 11 3.97 7.85 -6.94
CA GLN A 11 3.72 9.07 -7.69
C GLN A 11 3.02 10.10 -6.83
N MET A 12 3.32 11.36 -7.09
CA MET A 12 2.59 12.49 -6.52
C MET A 12 2.22 13.43 -7.66
N ASN A 13 1.02 14.00 -7.56
CA ASN A 13 0.56 15.01 -8.51
C ASN A 13 0.69 16.37 -7.87
N ALA A 14 1.18 17.33 -8.64
CA ALA A 14 1.43 18.66 -8.10
C ALA A 14 1.04 19.73 -9.12
N HIS A 15 0.58 20.86 -8.61
CA HIS A 15 0.48 22.06 -9.44
C HIS A 15 1.87 22.59 -9.70
N ILE A 16 2.17 22.94 -10.94
CA ILE A 16 3.49 23.48 -11.26
C ILE A 16 3.70 24.75 -10.46
N GLN A 17 2.64 25.56 -10.34
CA GLN A 17 2.68 26.76 -9.53
C GLN A 17 1.29 27.05 -8.98
N LEU A 18 1.21 27.39 -7.71
CA LEU A 18 -0.04 27.74 -7.05
C LEU A 18 0.27 28.71 -5.92
N GLU A 19 -0.42 29.85 -5.91
CA GLU A 19 -0.31 30.84 -4.83
C GLU A 19 1.13 31.26 -4.58
N GLY A 20 1.94 31.36 -5.65
CA GLY A 20 3.33 31.79 -5.56
C GLY A 20 4.31 30.70 -5.20
N GLU A 21 3.84 29.48 -4.98
CA GLU A 21 4.71 28.34 -4.65
C GLU A 21 4.80 27.39 -5.83
N ASP A 22 5.95 26.76 -5.98
CA ASP A 22 6.18 25.79 -7.05
C ASP A 22 5.96 24.38 -6.56
N ASN A 23 5.48 23.50 -7.45
CA ASN A 23 5.32 22.08 -7.18
C ASN A 23 4.47 21.83 -5.93
N VAL A 24 3.27 22.40 -5.93
CA VAL A 24 2.34 22.26 -4.81
C VAL A 24 1.62 20.92 -4.96
N ILE A 25 1.95 19.97 -4.12
CA ILE A 25 1.41 18.61 -4.18
C ILE A 25 -0.05 18.64 -3.74
N TYR A 26 -0.94 18.06 -4.58
CA TYR A 26 -2.36 17.99 -4.25
C TYR A 26 -2.88 16.55 -4.21
N THR A 27 -2.16 15.58 -4.73
CA THR A 27 -2.55 14.18 -4.65
C THR A 27 -1.33 13.32 -4.45
N VAL A 28 -1.41 12.41 -3.49
CA VAL A 28 -0.36 11.45 -3.22
C VAL A 28 -0.92 10.06 -3.53
N HIS A 29 -0.27 9.35 -4.44
CA HIS A 29 -0.57 7.95 -4.69
C HIS A 29 0.29 7.13 -3.75
N TRP A 30 -0.35 6.23 -3.00
CA TRP A 30 0.36 5.50 -1.96
C TRP A 30 0.08 4.01 -2.05
N MET A 31 1.03 3.24 -1.57
CA MET A 31 0.87 1.80 -1.35
C MET A 31 1.37 1.50 0.05
N TYR A 32 0.64 0.65 0.75
CA TYR A 32 1.03 0.22 2.08
C TYR A 32 1.03 -1.30 2.10
N THR A 33 2.20 -1.88 2.30
CA THR A 33 2.39 -3.32 2.21
C THR A 33 2.79 -3.88 3.56
N GLY A 34 2.10 -4.94 3.98
CA GLY A 34 2.56 -5.73 5.10
C GLY A 34 3.10 -7.04 4.59
N PHE A 35 4.13 -7.55 5.24
CA PHE A 35 4.67 -8.84 4.86
C PHE A 35 5.20 -9.58 6.07
N GLU A 36 5.13 -10.90 5.98
CA GLU A 36 5.55 -11.80 7.05
C GLU A 36 6.26 -12.99 6.44
N GLU A 37 7.37 -13.38 7.03
CA GLU A 37 8.09 -14.58 6.61
C GLU A 37 7.78 -15.71 7.56
N LEU A 38 7.43 -16.86 7.00
CA LEU A 38 7.11 -18.04 7.79
C LEU A 38 7.60 -19.27 7.04
N ALA A 39 8.46 -20.06 7.68
CA ALA A 39 8.96 -21.31 7.10
C ALA A 39 9.62 -21.10 5.72
N GLY A 40 10.33 -20.02 5.55
CA GLY A 40 11.04 -19.74 4.30
C GLY A 40 10.20 -19.15 3.20
N LYS A 41 8.93 -18.87 3.48
CA LYS A 41 8.03 -18.28 2.49
C LYS A 41 7.58 -16.90 2.97
N THR A 42 7.48 -15.96 2.04
CA THR A 42 7.02 -14.61 2.35
C THR A 42 5.56 -14.46 1.94
N TYR A 43 4.75 -14.01 2.89
CA TYR A 43 3.34 -13.68 2.65
C TYR A 43 3.19 -12.18 2.71
N SER A 44 2.42 -11.62 1.79
CA SER A 44 2.29 -10.17 1.76
C SER A 44 0.91 -9.76 1.29
N SER A 45 0.53 -8.55 1.67
CA SER A 45 -0.70 -7.93 1.20
C SER A 45 -0.47 -6.43 1.10
N THR A 46 -1.00 -5.83 0.05
CA THR A 46 -0.82 -4.42 -0.21
C THR A 46 -2.17 -3.74 -0.34
N GLN A 47 -2.32 -2.59 0.33
CA GLN A 47 -3.41 -1.68 0.07
C GLN A 47 -2.85 -0.49 -0.68
N LEU A 48 -3.63 0.05 -1.61
CA LEU A 48 -3.20 1.20 -2.38
C LEU A 48 -4.35 2.17 -2.53
N GLY A 49 -4.02 3.42 -2.78
CA GLY A 49 -5.04 4.43 -2.96
C GLY A 49 -4.41 5.78 -3.22
N THR A 50 -5.24 6.80 -3.11
CA THR A 50 -4.81 8.17 -3.26
C THR A 50 -5.34 9.01 -2.10
N GLN A 51 -4.60 10.05 -1.77
CA GLN A 51 -5.01 11.01 -0.75
C GLN A 51 -4.81 12.40 -1.31
N SER A 52 -5.83 13.22 -1.19
CA SER A 52 -5.80 14.58 -1.73
C SER A 52 -5.50 15.57 -0.62
N TYR A 53 -4.77 16.62 -0.96
CA TYR A 53 -4.43 17.70 -0.05
C TYR A 53 -4.68 19.04 -0.74
N THR A 54 -5.00 20.04 0.04
CA THR A 54 -5.21 21.39 -0.48
C THR A 54 -4.25 22.32 0.22
N TYR A 55 -3.44 23.04 -0.57
CA TYR A 55 -2.61 24.09 -0.03
C TYR A 55 -3.45 25.35 0.15
N VAL A 56 -3.34 25.97 1.31
CA VAL A 56 -4.03 27.21 1.61
C VAL A 56 -2.97 28.29 1.76
N ALA A 57 -3.11 29.37 0.99
CA ALA A 57 -2.17 30.47 1.05
C ALA A 57 -2.12 31.02 2.47
N GLY A 58 -0.90 31.32 2.93
CA GLY A 58 -0.71 31.82 4.28
C GLY A 58 -0.37 30.77 5.30
N THR A 59 -0.49 29.47 4.92
CA THR A 59 -0.06 28.37 5.79
C THR A 59 1.38 28.01 5.46
N PRO A 60 2.10 27.38 6.39
CA PRO A 60 3.46 26.95 6.09
C PRO A 60 3.49 26.00 4.89
N PHE A 61 4.41 26.23 3.97
CA PHE A 61 4.58 25.42 2.78
C PHE A 61 5.87 24.63 2.87
N VAL A 62 5.80 23.33 2.55
CA VAL A 62 6.97 22.46 2.50
C VAL A 62 7.33 22.26 1.03
N PRO A 63 8.46 22.81 0.57
CA PRO A 63 8.85 22.65 -0.83
C PRO A 63 9.14 21.18 -1.17
N TYR A 64 8.78 20.79 -2.36
CA TYR A 64 9.08 19.45 -2.83
C TYR A 64 10.59 19.27 -2.98
N GLU A 65 11.08 18.11 -2.52
CA GLU A 65 12.45 17.67 -2.73
C GLU A 65 12.44 16.20 -3.10
N ASN A 66 13.31 15.82 -4.01
CA ASN A 66 13.43 14.43 -4.40
C ASN A 66 14.42 13.72 -3.46
N THR A 67 14.03 13.58 -2.20
CA THR A 67 14.88 13.04 -1.15
C THR A 67 14.07 12.14 -0.22
N GLU A 68 14.77 11.27 0.49
CA GLU A 68 14.15 10.43 1.51
C GLU A 68 13.58 11.26 2.65
N ALA A 69 14.21 12.38 2.95
CA ALA A 69 13.69 13.26 4.00
C ALA A 69 12.31 13.80 3.62
N PHE A 70 12.12 14.16 2.36
CA PHE A 70 10.82 14.62 1.91
C PHE A 70 9.80 13.48 1.90
N GLU A 71 10.23 12.29 1.50
CA GLU A 71 9.35 11.12 1.56
C GLU A 71 8.83 10.91 2.97
N ALA A 72 9.69 11.04 3.97
CA ALA A 72 9.26 10.88 5.36
C ALA A 72 8.21 11.92 5.75
N ILE A 73 8.32 13.14 5.24
CA ILE A 73 7.33 14.19 5.48
C ILE A 73 5.97 13.78 4.89
N VAL A 74 5.98 13.29 3.65
CA VAL A 74 4.75 12.87 2.98
C VAL A 74 4.12 11.69 3.70
N ILE A 75 4.93 10.74 4.15
CA ILE A 75 4.44 9.61 4.93
C ILE A 75 3.75 10.11 6.21
N GLY A 76 4.31 11.14 6.85
CA GLY A 76 3.67 11.76 7.99
C GLY A 76 2.29 12.33 7.65
N TRP A 77 2.16 12.93 6.48
CA TRP A 77 0.85 13.43 6.02
C TRP A 77 -0.13 12.27 5.89
N LEU A 78 0.31 11.16 5.27
CA LEU A 78 -0.56 10.00 5.08
C LEU A 78 -0.97 9.38 6.41
N GLU A 79 -0.03 9.26 7.34
CA GLU A 79 -0.32 8.68 8.64
C GLU A 79 -1.29 9.53 9.44
N GLY A 80 -1.27 10.85 9.23
CA GLY A 80 -2.22 11.74 9.87
C GLY A 80 -3.59 11.78 9.19
N SER A 81 -3.67 11.37 7.93
CA SER A 81 -4.90 11.46 7.13
C SER A 81 -5.64 10.15 7.02
N LEU A 82 -4.94 9.01 7.13
CA LEU A 82 -5.50 7.69 6.91
C LEU A 82 -5.60 6.94 8.23
N ASP A 83 -6.54 5.99 8.28
CA ASP A 83 -6.67 5.13 9.45
C ASP A 83 -5.69 3.96 9.30
N VAL A 84 -4.45 4.20 9.68
CA VAL A 84 -3.37 3.23 9.51
C VAL A 84 -3.63 1.98 10.34
N ASP A 85 -4.23 2.12 11.53
CA ASP A 85 -4.53 0.95 12.35
C ASP A 85 -5.51 0.03 11.66
N ALA A 86 -6.55 0.58 11.01
CA ALA A 86 -7.49 -0.22 10.25
C ALA A 86 -6.80 -0.86 9.04
N MET A 87 -5.90 -0.13 8.38
CA MET A 87 -5.14 -0.67 7.26
C MET A 87 -4.28 -1.85 7.70
N LYS A 88 -3.60 -1.73 8.82
CA LYS A 88 -2.80 -2.82 9.37
C LYS A 88 -3.65 -4.03 9.69
N ALA A 89 -4.82 -3.81 10.30
CA ALA A 89 -5.71 -4.91 10.65
C ALA A 89 -6.20 -5.64 9.39
N ASN A 90 -6.55 -4.90 8.34
CA ASN A 90 -7.00 -5.52 7.09
C ASN A 90 -5.88 -6.29 6.41
N ILE A 91 -4.67 -5.74 6.40
CA ILE A 91 -3.52 -6.42 5.83
C ILE A 91 -3.21 -7.69 6.61
N ALA A 92 -3.22 -7.60 7.94
CA ALA A 92 -2.95 -8.77 8.78
C ALA A 92 -3.99 -9.86 8.56
N ALA A 93 -5.27 -9.50 8.42
CA ALA A 93 -6.31 -10.47 8.15
C ALA A 93 -6.11 -11.17 6.81
N THR A 94 -5.71 -10.41 5.79
CA THR A 94 -5.46 -10.99 4.47
C THR A 94 -4.27 -11.94 4.52
N ILE A 95 -3.21 -11.57 5.21
CA ILE A 95 -2.03 -12.44 5.35
C ILE A 95 -2.39 -13.70 6.11
N ALA A 96 -3.22 -13.58 7.16
CA ALA A 96 -3.64 -14.76 7.92
C ALA A 96 -4.39 -15.75 7.04
N VAL A 97 -5.22 -15.28 6.11
CA VAL A 97 -5.92 -16.14 5.18
C VAL A 97 -4.95 -16.78 4.19
N GLU A 98 -3.91 -16.07 3.77
CA GLU A 98 -2.89 -16.64 2.90
C GLU A 98 -2.12 -17.76 3.58
N ILE A 99 -1.83 -17.59 4.87
CA ILE A 99 -1.08 -18.58 5.64
C ILE A 99 -1.95 -19.81 5.92
N ALA A 100 -3.22 -19.58 6.27
CA ALA A 100 -4.15 -20.65 6.62
C ALA A 100 -5.47 -20.44 5.87
N PRO A 101 -5.50 -20.78 4.57
CA PRO A 101 -6.71 -20.57 3.77
C PRO A 101 -7.88 -21.31 4.36
N VAL A 102 -9.04 -20.67 4.35
CA VAL A 102 -10.30 -21.27 4.81
C VAL A 102 -11.19 -21.68 3.66
N ASP A 103 -10.80 -21.36 2.44
CA ASP A 103 -11.53 -21.69 1.22
C ASP A 103 -10.62 -22.45 0.29
N GLU A 104 -11.21 -23.33 -0.51
CA GLU A 104 -10.47 -24.01 -1.56
C GLU A 104 -11.37 -24.23 -2.76
N ASP A 105 -10.76 -24.37 -3.93
CA ASP A 105 -11.49 -24.67 -5.14
C ASP A 105 -11.56 -26.20 -5.31
N LEU A 106 -12.76 -26.69 -5.59
CA LEU A 106 -12.98 -28.11 -5.80
C LEU A 106 -13.43 -28.36 -7.23
N TYR A 107 -13.01 -29.51 -7.76
CA TYR A 107 -13.30 -29.84 -9.14
C TYR A 107 -13.80 -31.29 -9.22
N PHE A 108 -14.71 -31.56 -10.15
CA PHE A 108 -15.10 -32.93 -10.49
C PHE A 108 -14.11 -33.42 -11.53
N THR A 109 -13.16 -34.21 -11.12
CA THR A 109 -12.10 -34.67 -12.02
C THR A 109 -12.62 -35.64 -13.09
N TRP A 110 -13.79 -36.23 -12.87
CA TRP A 110 -14.42 -37.10 -13.84
C TRP A 110 -15.16 -36.31 -14.93
N MET A 111 -15.57 -35.07 -14.65
CA MET A 111 -16.21 -34.20 -15.63
C MET A 111 -15.20 -33.30 -16.32
N ASN A 112 -14.31 -32.74 -15.54
CA ASN A 112 -13.32 -31.81 -16.01
C ASN A 112 -11.96 -32.31 -15.60
N PRO A 113 -11.05 -32.55 -16.54
CA PRO A 113 -9.70 -32.91 -16.16
C PRO A 113 -9.19 -31.87 -15.17
N ALA A 114 -8.35 -32.31 -14.26
CA ALA A 114 -7.75 -31.36 -13.30
C ALA A 114 -7.15 -30.19 -14.04
N PRO A 115 -7.39 -28.97 -13.57
CA PRO A 115 -6.78 -27.82 -14.22
C PRO A 115 -5.27 -27.93 -14.17
N PRO A 116 -4.57 -27.35 -15.16
CA PRO A 116 -3.11 -27.36 -15.12
C PRO A 116 -2.64 -26.81 -13.79
N VAL A 117 -1.67 -27.48 -13.21
CA VAL A 117 -1.09 -26.99 -11.97
C VAL A 117 -0.36 -25.70 -12.28
N THR A 118 -0.90 -24.61 -11.79
CA THR A 118 -0.17 -23.37 -11.87
C THR A 118 0.88 -23.41 -10.80
N PRO A 119 2.07 -23.00 -11.17
CA PRO A 119 3.05 -22.84 -10.13
C PRO A 119 2.44 -21.86 -9.14
N VAL A 120 2.34 -22.15 -8.06
CA VAL A 120 1.54 -21.40 -7.23
C VAL A 120 1.85 -20.06 -6.83
N ASP A 121 1.52 -20.08 -7.41
CA ASP A 121 1.54 -19.27 -7.14
C ASP A 121 1.14 -18.81 -6.43
N GLU A 122 1.09 -19.12 -6.47
CA GLU A 122 0.75 -18.94 -5.95
C GLU A 122 0.87 -18.34 -5.18
N ASP A 123 0.87 -18.09 -5.20
CA ASP A 123 0.85 -17.38 -4.63
C ASP A 123 0.96 -16.86 -4.43
#